data_37ca29480c61efef1ce11a08735fd0c2
#
_entry.id   37ca29480c61efef1ce11a08735fd0c2
#
_cell.length_a   1.000
_cell.length_b   1.000
_cell.length_c   1.000
_cell.angle_alpha   90.00
_cell.angle_beta   90.00
_cell.angle_gamma   90.00
#
_symmetry.space_group_name_H-M   'P 1'
#
loop_
_entity.id
_entity.type
_entity.pdbx_description
1 polymer ?
#
loop_
_entity_poly.entity_id
_entity_poly.type
_entity_poly.pdbx_seq_one_letter_code
_entity_poly.pdbx_strand_id
1 'polypeptide(L)'
;MSIGSFILKNALRNRRRALLSILSVSVSLFLLVSLLVTLRELTLPPEDMGAALRVAVRSKLSIANLLPARQLNRIQSIPGVSAVTPFTWFGGKYKNEENMTFAQFAMDAKKLRAVFGEAKMSEPEYKAFESTRDACIIGRVTADKYQFKRGDRLSLESSIYPVTLDFTIAGIYEGTVDDRNMLFHQEYLDEASGNPGWVGMWWLRVASPDDMPRVVTAINTAFANTSAEVRAESERAFQLGFLSMLGNVRVLIGSISAVVVFTLVLVSASTMSMAIRERFRELAILKALGFRRRELFVFILAESVGLCLAGLVVGAGGAWLLFTHGYGAGLALLSGAGVALGVALWNLFQKRFSQAAMNLPVSGLLAGLGIWACRHPNISKMTNGFFITFEVTPKILGLAALVATGLGIVASIAPAIAAARMSVVSGLKTLD
;
A
#
# COMPACT_ATOMS: atom_id res chain seq x y z
N MET A 1 -20.89 0.57 -41.63
CA MET A 1 -20.01 0.22 -40.49
C MET A 1 -19.62 1.51 -39.78
N SER A 2 -19.75 1.56 -38.44
CA SER A 2 -19.26 2.73 -37.70
C SER A 2 -17.75 2.73 -37.71
N ILE A 3 -17.13 3.91 -37.68
CA ILE A 3 -15.66 4.10 -37.61
C ILE A 3 -15.07 3.33 -36.45
N GLY A 4 -15.74 3.32 -35.31
CA GLY A 4 -15.29 2.58 -34.10
C GLY A 4 -15.26 1.05 -34.31
N SER A 5 -16.24 0.47 -34.98
CA SER A 5 -16.25 -0.96 -35.31
C SER A 5 -15.12 -1.34 -36.28
N PHE A 6 -14.78 -0.43 -37.20
CA PHE A 6 -13.66 -0.62 -38.12
C PHE A 6 -12.32 -0.58 -37.39
N ILE A 7 -12.12 0.38 -36.45
CA ILE A 7 -10.92 0.50 -35.63
C ILE A 7 -10.73 -0.78 -34.79
N LEU A 8 -11.78 -1.25 -34.12
CA LEU A 8 -11.72 -2.44 -33.25
C LEU A 8 -11.39 -3.71 -34.04
N LYS A 9 -12.07 -3.94 -35.20
CA LYS A 9 -11.78 -5.09 -36.05
C LYS A 9 -10.35 -5.05 -36.60
N ASN A 10 -9.84 -3.86 -36.89
CA ASN A 10 -8.51 -3.71 -37.42
C ASN A 10 -7.43 -3.89 -36.35
N ALA A 11 -7.63 -3.36 -35.14
CA ALA A 11 -6.73 -3.57 -33.99
C ALA A 11 -6.64 -5.07 -33.62
N LEU A 12 -7.73 -5.83 -33.70
CA LEU A 12 -7.79 -7.25 -33.38
C LEU A 12 -7.43 -8.20 -34.54
N ARG A 13 -7.13 -7.68 -35.71
CA ARG A 13 -6.81 -8.51 -36.89
C ARG A 13 -5.53 -9.34 -36.68
N ASN A 14 -4.50 -8.76 -36.07
CA ASN A 14 -3.30 -9.48 -35.63
C ASN A 14 -3.39 -9.73 -34.12
N ARG A 15 -4.16 -10.76 -33.75
CA ARG A 15 -4.50 -11.09 -32.35
C ARG A 15 -3.26 -11.26 -31.47
N ARG A 16 -2.17 -11.90 -31.97
CA ARG A 16 -0.95 -12.13 -31.21
C ARG A 16 -0.28 -10.82 -30.80
N ARG A 17 -0.13 -9.89 -31.75
CA ARG A 17 0.49 -8.59 -31.49
C ARG A 17 -0.37 -7.73 -30.57
N ALA A 18 -1.67 -7.64 -30.85
CA ALA A 18 -2.60 -6.90 -29.98
C ALA A 18 -2.54 -7.43 -28.53
N LEU A 19 -2.52 -8.75 -28.38
CA LEU A 19 -2.43 -9.41 -27.06
C LEU A 19 -1.10 -9.11 -26.37
N LEU A 20 0.03 -9.20 -27.07
CA LEU A 20 1.35 -8.86 -26.50
C LEU A 20 1.44 -7.38 -26.12
N SER A 21 0.91 -6.47 -26.93
CA SER A 21 0.87 -5.04 -26.62
C SER A 21 -0.02 -4.77 -25.39
N ILE A 22 -1.23 -5.33 -25.36
CA ILE A 22 -2.13 -5.20 -24.21
C ILE A 22 -1.47 -5.78 -22.96
N LEU A 23 -0.85 -6.96 -23.03
CA LEU A 23 -0.19 -7.60 -21.89
C LEU A 23 0.96 -6.75 -21.36
N SER A 24 1.83 -6.22 -22.24
CA SER A 24 2.93 -5.35 -21.85
C SER A 24 2.45 -4.09 -21.14
N VAL A 25 1.43 -3.43 -21.69
CA VAL A 25 0.80 -2.25 -21.07
C VAL A 25 0.13 -2.62 -19.75
N SER A 26 -0.56 -3.77 -19.69
CA SER A 26 -1.24 -4.25 -18.48
C SER A 26 -0.28 -4.49 -17.33
N VAL A 27 0.85 -5.17 -17.57
CA VAL A 27 1.87 -5.46 -16.55
C VAL A 27 2.46 -4.15 -16.01
N SER A 28 2.77 -3.20 -16.89
CA SER A 28 3.36 -1.94 -16.47
C SER A 28 2.36 -1.05 -15.72
N LEU A 29 1.08 -1.01 -16.14
CA LEU A 29 0.04 -0.27 -15.42
C LEU A 29 -0.35 -0.95 -14.11
N PHE A 30 -0.33 -2.28 -14.04
CA PHE A 30 -0.45 -3.01 -12.79
C PHE A 30 0.65 -2.61 -11.80
N LEU A 31 1.90 -2.58 -12.25
CA LEU A 31 3.04 -2.17 -11.44
C LEU A 31 2.91 -0.71 -10.98
N LEU A 32 2.52 0.20 -11.89
CA LEU A 32 2.30 1.61 -11.56
C LEU A 32 1.21 1.78 -10.48
N VAL A 33 0.06 1.13 -10.65
CA VAL A 33 -1.04 1.17 -9.67
C VAL A 33 -0.57 0.61 -8.33
N SER A 34 0.17 -0.51 -8.33
CA SER A 34 0.71 -1.12 -7.13
C SER A 34 1.68 -0.19 -6.39
N LEU A 35 2.57 0.50 -7.12
CA LEU A 35 3.48 1.50 -6.55
C LEU A 35 2.73 2.71 -5.98
N LEU A 36 1.69 3.19 -6.66
CA LEU A 36 0.87 4.31 -6.18
C LEU A 36 0.05 3.94 -4.94
N VAL A 37 -0.49 2.71 -4.86
CA VAL A 37 -1.17 2.20 -3.66
C VAL A 37 -0.18 2.12 -2.50
N THR A 38 1.00 1.53 -2.72
CA THR A 38 2.05 1.47 -1.70
C THR A 38 2.51 2.85 -1.24
N LEU A 39 2.68 3.80 -2.17
CA LEU A 39 3.03 5.17 -1.84
C LEU A 39 1.96 5.84 -0.98
N ARG A 40 0.69 5.63 -1.32
CA ARG A 40 -0.43 6.14 -0.53
C ARG A 40 -0.38 5.63 0.90
N GLU A 41 -0.25 4.32 1.10
CA GLU A 41 -0.18 3.70 2.43
C GLU A 41 1.01 4.23 3.25
N LEU A 42 2.15 4.43 2.60
CA LEU A 42 3.34 4.98 3.27
C LEU A 42 3.28 6.48 3.52
N THR A 43 2.37 7.23 2.88
CA THR A 43 2.33 8.70 2.99
C THR A 43 1.06 9.26 3.62
N LEU A 44 0.01 8.46 3.71
CA LEU A 44 -1.26 8.84 4.32
C LEU A 44 -1.54 7.90 5.48
N PRO A 45 -1.33 8.35 6.74
CA PRO A 45 -1.77 7.58 7.88
C PRO A 45 -3.29 7.37 7.80
N PRO A 46 -3.79 6.21 8.25
CA PRO A 46 -5.23 5.91 8.25
C PRO A 46 -6.01 7.03 8.94
N GLU A 47 -7.11 7.43 8.35
CA GLU A 47 -8.02 8.42 8.95
C GLU A 47 -8.90 7.67 9.97
N ASP A 48 -8.53 7.77 11.23
CA ASP A 48 -9.36 7.33 12.35
C ASP A 48 -9.90 8.56 13.08
N MET A 49 -11.20 8.53 13.43
CA MET A 49 -11.83 9.60 14.22
C MET A 49 -11.18 9.74 15.60
N GLY A 50 -10.66 8.65 16.17
CA GLY A 50 -9.92 8.67 17.42
C GLY A 50 -8.58 9.41 17.30
N ALA A 51 -7.85 9.19 16.21
CA ALA A 51 -6.58 9.85 15.94
C ALA A 51 -6.71 11.37 15.74
N ALA A 52 -7.88 11.84 15.27
CA ALA A 52 -8.16 13.27 15.13
C ALA A 52 -8.20 14.02 16.48
N LEU A 53 -8.39 13.31 17.59
CA LEU A 53 -8.46 13.88 18.94
C LEU A 53 -7.20 13.61 19.77
N ARG A 54 -6.22 12.88 19.27
CA ARG A 54 -5.03 12.52 20.04
C ARG A 54 -3.82 13.38 19.71
N VAL A 55 -3.06 13.67 20.76
CA VAL A 55 -1.77 14.38 20.70
C VAL A 55 -0.70 13.48 21.31
N ALA A 56 0.39 13.33 20.59
CA ALA A 56 1.62 12.72 21.07
C ALA A 56 2.53 13.80 21.62
N VAL A 57 3.04 13.60 22.84
CA VAL A 57 4.01 14.49 23.48
C VAL A 57 5.26 13.67 23.79
N ARG A 58 6.31 13.93 23.05
CA ARG A 58 7.60 13.24 23.17
C ARG A 58 8.74 14.20 23.51
N SER A 59 9.88 13.66 23.84
CA SER A 59 11.08 14.50 23.98
C SER A 59 11.39 15.22 22.66
N LYS A 60 11.73 16.50 22.76
CA LYS A 60 12.12 17.33 21.62
C LYS A 60 13.40 16.83 20.96
N LEU A 61 14.31 16.24 21.73
CA LEU A 61 15.61 15.79 21.27
C LEU A 61 15.53 14.47 20.49
N SER A 62 14.90 13.46 21.06
CA SER A 62 14.76 12.14 20.44
C SER A 62 13.57 11.38 21.03
N ILE A 63 12.95 10.53 20.23
CA ILE A 63 11.89 9.63 20.69
C ILE A 63 12.39 8.60 21.72
N ALA A 64 13.68 8.31 21.72
CA ALA A 64 14.32 7.40 22.67
C ALA A 64 14.61 8.04 24.04
N ASN A 65 14.52 9.36 24.14
CA ASN A 65 14.76 10.06 25.42
C ASN A 65 13.49 10.02 26.27
N LEU A 66 13.63 9.47 27.47
CA LEU A 66 12.54 9.41 28.44
C LEU A 66 12.18 10.80 28.97
N LEU A 67 10.92 10.97 29.33
CA LEU A 67 10.38 12.18 29.93
C LEU A 67 10.10 11.95 31.43
N PRO A 68 10.29 12.97 32.28
CA PRO A 68 9.96 12.86 33.70
C PRO A 68 8.47 12.70 33.92
N ALA A 69 8.05 11.69 34.70
CA ALA A 69 6.64 11.44 35.01
C ALA A 69 5.93 12.63 35.68
N ARG A 70 6.69 13.48 36.41
CA ARG A 70 6.17 14.74 37.02
C ARG A 70 5.57 15.73 36.01
N GLN A 71 5.80 15.56 34.70
CA GLN A 71 5.18 16.39 33.67
C GLN A 71 3.67 16.15 33.56
N LEU A 72 3.16 15.00 34.01
CA LEU A 72 1.75 14.62 33.94
C LEU A 72 0.84 15.73 34.45
N ASN A 73 1.07 16.18 35.67
CA ASN A 73 0.19 17.19 36.34
C ASN A 73 0.10 18.49 35.52
N ARG A 74 1.23 18.91 34.96
CA ARG A 74 1.29 20.14 34.14
C ARG A 74 0.58 19.95 32.80
N ILE A 75 0.70 18.78 32.17
CA ILE A 75 -0.02 18.47 30.93
C ILE A 75 -1.52 18.40 31.18
N GLN A 76 -1.95 17.73 32.25
CA GLN A 76 -3.36 17.60 32.61
C GLN A 76 -4.02 18.93 32.95
N SER A 77 -3.28 19.92 33.48
CA SER A 77 -3.81 21.23 33.81
C SER A 77 -4.06 22.14 32.60
N ILE A 78 -3.65 21.75 31.40
CA ILE A 78 -3.84 22.56 30.18
C ILE A 78 -5.30 22.49 29.73
N PRO A 79 -5.99 23.63 29.56
CA PRO A 79 -7.37 23.65 29.12
C PRO A 79 -7.56 23.00 27.74
N GLY A 80 -8.53 22.09 27.63
CA GLY A 80 -8.80 21.30 26.43
C GLY A 80 -8.21 19.89 26.45
N VAL A 81 -7.40 19.55 27.44
CA VAL A 81 -6.92 18.18 27.67
C VAL A 81 -7.98 17.40 28.45
N SER A 82 -8.49 16.32 27.89
CA SER A 82 -9.52 15.48 28.53
C SER A 82 -8.96 14.26 29.26
N ALA A 83 -7.91 13.65 28.74
CA ALA A 83 -7.22 12.50 29.35
C ALA A 83 -5.76 12.46 28.93
N VAL A 84 -4.90 11.91 29.80
CA VAL A 84 -3.46 11.73 29.55
C VAL A 84 -3.04 10.36 30.06
N THR A 85 -2.22 9.65 29.29
CA THR A 85 -1.61 8.37 29.71
C THR A 85 -0.12 8.37 29.36
N PRO A 86 0.74 7.78 30.18
CA PRO A 86 2.09 7.44 29.76
C PRO A 86 2.06 6.42 28.63
N PHE A 87 3.10 6.39 27.82
CA PHE A 87 3.25 5.40 26.75
C PHE A 87 4.73 5.10 26.57
N THR A 88 5.16 3.98 27.13
CA THR A 88 6.58 3.64 27.24
C THR A 88 6.87 2.35 26.49
N TRP A 89 7.78 2.41 25.55
CA TRP A 89 8.16 1.25 24.76
C TRP A 89 9.05 0.31 25.57
N PHE A 90 8.67 -0.98 25.58
CA PHE A 90 9.36 -2.01 26.36
C PHE A 90 10.48 -2.70 25.56
N GLY A 91 10.30 -2.90 24.26
CA GLY A 91 11.30 -3.57 23.41
C GLY A 91 11.54 -5.04 23.77
N GLY A 92 10.48 -5.76 24.14
CA GLY A 92 10.58 -7.15 24.56
C GLY A 92 10.72 -8.12 23.40
N LYS A 93 11.48 -9.19 23.62
CA LYS A 93 11.64 -10.33 22.71
C LYS A 93 10.80 -11.50 23.22
N TYR A 94 10.10 -12.17 22.32
CA TYR A 94 9.29 -13.34 22.62
C TYR A 94 10.03 -14.61 22.21
N LYS A 95 10.26 -15.52 23.14
CA LYS A 95 11.06 -16.75 22.92
C LYS A 95 12.48 -16.44 22.43
N ASN A 96 13.00 -17.27 21.55
CA ASN A 96 14.34 -17.16 20.97
C ASN A 96 14.39 -16.35 19.67
N GLU A 97 13.41 -15.48 19.43
CA GLU A 97 13.41 -14.67 18.22
C GLU A 97 14.43 -13.52 18.35
N GLU A 98 15.38 -13.46 17.40
CA GLU A 98 16.43 -12.43 17.39
C GLU A 98 15.88 -11.02 17.20
N ASN A 99 14.73 -10.90 16.53
CA ASN A 99 14.07 -9.64 16.25
C ASN A 99 12.82 -9.43 17.11
N MET A 100 12.50 -8.18 17.41
CA MET A 100 11.25 -7.79 18.06
C MET A 100 10.05 -8.23 17.20
N THR A 101 9.17 -9.03 17.77
CA THR A 101 8.09 -9.68 17.05
C THR A 101 6.82 -8.85 16.93
N PHE A 102 6.56 -8.01 17.92
CA PHE A 102 5.46 -7.05 18.00
C PHE A 102 5.83 -5.94 19.00
N ALA A 103 5.26 -4.76 18.83
CA ALA A 103 5.54 -3.65 19.73
C ALA A 103 4.78 -3.81 21.05
N GLN A 104 5.46 -3.51 22.17
CA GLN A 104 4.87 -3.55 23.50
C GLN A 104 5.00 -2.19 24.16
N PHE A 105 3.90 -1.68 24.69
CA PHE A 105 3.86 -0.38 25.33
C PHE A 105 3.25 -0.46 26.73
N ALA A 106 3.96 0.12 27.68
CA ALA A 106 3.43 0.31 29.02
C ALA A 106 2.58 1.58 29.06
N MET A 107 1.41 1.51 29.72
CA MET A 107 0.46 2.62 29.85
C MET A 107 -0.33 2.55 31.16
N ASP A 108 -1.06 3.61 31.47
CA ASP A 108 -2.08 3.56 32.55
C ASP A 108 -3.34 2.84 32.03
N ALA A 109 -3.56 1.60 32.48
CA ALA A 109 -4.68 0.78 32.05
C ALA A 109 -6.04 1.45 32.28
N LYS A 110 -6.20 2.23 33.37
CA LYS A 110 -7.44 2.97 33.69
C LYS A 110 -7.74 4.10 32.70
N LYS A 111 -6.74 4.54 31.93
CA LYS A 111 -6.88 5.59 30.93
C LYS A 111 -7.07 5.04 29.51
N LEU A 112 -7.02 3.71 29.32
CA LEU A 112 -7.15 3.09 28.00
C LEU A 112 -8.42 3.60 27.27
N ARG A 113 -9.59 3.48 27.87
CA ARG A 113 -10.86 3.91 27.26
C ARG A 113 -10.93 5.42 27.00
N ALA A 114 -10.34 6.19 27.89
CA ALA A 114 -10.38 7.65 27.77
C ALA A 114 -9.50 8.16 26.64
N VAL A 115 -8.36 7.51 26.37
CA VAL A 115 -7.39 7.95 25.33
C VAL A 115 -7.56 7.16 24.04
N PHE A 116 -7.77 5.84 24.12
CA PHE A 116 -7.91 4.91 22.99
C PHE A 116 -9.31 4.26 23.00
N GLY A 117 -10.35 5.07 22.94
CA GLY A 117 -11.75 4.59 23.00
C GLY A 117 -12.19 3.69 21.85
N GLU A 118 -11.41 3.65 20.77
CA GLU A 118 -11.59 2.76 19.62
C GLU A 118 -11.06 1.33 19.88
N ALA A 119 -10.20 1.12 20.88
CA ALA A 119 -9.76 -0.20 21.29
C ALA A 119 -10.93 -0.96 21.93
N LYS A 120 -11.61 -1.77 21.14
CA LYS A 120 -12.83 -2.50 21.59
C LYS A 120 -12.47 -3.85 22.16
N MET A 121 -12.99 -4.12 23.36
CA MET A 121 -12.93 -5.41 24.06
C MET A 121 -14.25 -5.63 24.81
N SER A 122 -14.44 -6.83 25.36
CA SER A 122 -15.57 -7.09 26.26
C SER A 122 -15.37 -6.42 27.62
N GLU A 123 -16.46 -6.05 28.31
CA GLU A 123 -16.40 -5.44 29.65
C GLU A 123 -15.61 -6.28 30.68
N PRO A 124 -15.74 -7.63 30.70
CA PRO A 124 -14.92 -8.44 31.61
C PRO A 124 -13.41 -8.37 31.32
N GLU A 125 -13.02 -8.20 30.03
CA GLU A 125 -11.62 -8.06 29.64
C GLU A 125 -11.04 -6.71 30.06
N TYR A 126 -11.81 -5.63 29.91
CA TYR A 126 -11.42 -4.33 30.43
C TYR A 126 -11.18 -4.36 31.95
N LYS A 127 -12.12 -4.91 32.70
CA LYS A 127 -12.00 -5.03 34.16
C LYS A 127 -10.82 -5.90 34.58
N ALA A 128 -10.59 -7.02 33.89
CA ALA A 128 -9.44 -7.88 34.14
C ALA A 128 -8.12 -7.14 33.87
N PHE A 129 -8.03 -6.39 32.77
CA PHE A 129 -6.87 -5.57 32.45
C PHE A 129 -6.64 -4.48 33.48
N GLU A 130 -7.66 -3.73 33.89
CA GLU A 130 -7.55 -2.64 34.86
C GLU A 130 -7.19 -3.08 36.28
N SER A 131 -7.63 -4.30 36.69
CA SER A 131 -7.49 -4.78 38.05
C SER A 131 -6.26 -5.65 38.32
N THR A 132 -5.64 -6.21 37.28
CA THR A 132 -4.55 -7.17 37.40
C THR A 132 -3.27 -6.57 36.88
N ARG A 133 -2.28 -6.44 37.71
CA ARG A 133 -1.05 -5.68 37.43
C ARG A 133 -0.14 -6.29 36.35
N ASP A 134 0.00 -7.63 36.35
CA ASP A 134 0.72 -8.39 35.31
C ASP A 134 -0.11 -8.65 34.08
N ALA A 135 -1.33 -8.08 34.02
CA ALA A 135 -2.19 -8.23 32.86
C ALA A 135 -1.67 -7.43 31.65
N CYS A 136 -1.85 -8.03 30.51
CA CYS A 136 -1.67 -7.34 29.21
C CYS A 136 -2.88 -7.57 28.31
N ILE A 137 -3.04 -6.69 27.35
CA ILE A 137 -3.97 -6.85 26.24
C ILE A 137 -3.18 -6.86 24.93
N ILE A 138 -3.65 -7.66 23.98
CA ILE A 138 -2.98 -7.88 22.71
C ILE A 138 -3.94 -7.56 21.58
N GLY A 139 -3.45 -6.85 20.55
CA GLY A 139 -4.22 -6.55 19.35
C GLY A 139 -4.53 -7.81 18.54
N ARG A 140 -5.71 -7.82 17.90
CA ARG A 140 -6.24 -8.96 17.13
C ARG A 140 -5.24 -9.54 16.14
N VAL A 141 -4.52 -8.69 15.42
CA VAL A 141 -3.55 -9.12 14.39
C VAL A 141 -2.41 -9.95 15.00
N THR A 142 -1.89 -9.53 16.14
CA THR A 142 -0.83 -10.25 16.87
C THR A 142 -1.37 -11.52 17.51
N ALA A 143 -2.56 -11.47 18.11
CA ALA A 143 -3.21 -12.63 18.69
C ALA A 143 -3.43 -13.73 17.63
N ASP A 144 -3.94 -13.38 16.45
CA ASP A 144 -4.15 -14.32 15.34
C ASP A 144 -2.83 -14.90 14.81
N LYS A 145 -1.78 -14.08 14.74
CA LYS A 145 -0.45 -14.50 14.23
C LYS A 145 0.20 -15.54 15.13
N TYR A 146 0.17 -15.31 16.45
CA TYR A 146 0.81 -16.19 17.43
C TYR A 146 -0.15 -17.18 18.06
N GLN A 147 -1.43 -17.18 17.64
CA GLN A 147 -2.51 -18.02 18.18
C GLN A 147 -2.72 -17.81 19.67
N PHE A 148 -2.48 -16.59 20.16
CA PHE A 148 -2.68 -16.23 21.55
C PHE A 148 -4.18 -16.21 21.91
N LYS A 149 -4.47 -16.67 23.14
CA LYS A 149 -5.81 -16.69 23.71
C LYS A 149 -5.82 -15.97 25.04
N ARG A 150 -6.99 -15.54 25.45
CA ARG A 150 -7.21 -15.00 26.79
C ARG A 150 -6.81 -16.05 27.85
N GLY A 151 -6.07 -15.62 28.85
CA GLY A 151 -5.54 -16.46 29.92
C GLY A 151 -4.16 -17.08 29.63
N ASP A 152 -3.66 -16.98 28.42
CA ASP A 152 -2.31 -17.44 28.11
C ASP A 152 -1.27 -16.58 28.85
N ARG A 153 -0.15 -17.21 29.20
CA ARG A 153 1.01 -16.55 29.79
C ARG A 153 2.12 -16.39 28.78
N LEU A 154 2.75 -15.22 28.77
CA LEU A 154 3.90 -14.95 27.94
C LEU A 154 4.99 -14.26 28.76
N SER A 155 6.23 -14.62 28.50
CA SER A 155 7.43 -14.01 29.09
C SER A 155 8.15 -13.23 28.00
N LEU A 156 8.53 -11.98 28.30
CA LEU A 156 9.25 -11.10 27.39
C LEU A 156 10.53 -10.59 28.06
N GLU A 157 11.64 -10.84 27.43
CA GLU A 157 12.94 -10.28 27.81
C GLU A 157 13.15 -8.94 27.10
N SER A 158 13.35 -7.86 27.86
CA SER A 158 13.53 -6.55 27.25
C SER A 158 14.97 -6.34 26.75
N SER A 159 15.09 -5.72 25.58
CA SER A 159 16.37 -5.25 25.04
C SER A 159 16.73 -3.85 25.50
N ILE A 160 15.81 -3.14 26.18
CA ILE A 160 15.97 -1.75 26.62
C ILE A 160 16.16 -1.70 28.14
N TYR A 161 15.38 -2.48 28.87
CA TYR A 161 15.42 -2.57 30.33
C TYR A 161 16.04 -3.91 30.74
N PRO A 162 16.87 -3.95 31.78
CA PRO A 162 17.53 -5.19 32.22
C PRO A 162 16.54 -6.10 33.00
N VAL A 163 15.37 -6.37 32.44
CA VAL A 163 14.29 -7.14 33.10
C VAL A 163 13.60 -8.09 32.11
N THR A 164 13.14 -9.19 32.65
CA THR A 164 12.20 -10.11 32.01
C THR A 164 10.86 -9.98 32.73
N LEU A 165 9.79 -9.76 31.98
CA LEU A 165 8.44 -9.62 32.52
C LEU A 165 7.55 -10.76 32.07
N ASP A 166 6.79 -11.29 33.03
CA ASP A 166 5.78 -12.31 32.79
C ASP A 166 4.41 -11.66 32.76
N PHE A 167 3.64 -11.95 31.72
CA PHE A 167 2.33 -11.35 31.50
C PHE A 167 1.26 -12.40 31.36
N THR A 168 0.05 -12.05 31.81
CA THR A 168 -1.16 -12.81 31.59
C THR A 168 -2.06 -12.04 30.61
N ILE A 169 -2.49 -12.68 29.52
CA ILE A 169 -3.36 -12.05 28.50
C ILE A 169 -4.77 -11.90 29.08
N ALA A 170 -5.14 -10.68 29.45
CA ALA A 170 -6.47 -10.37 29.99
C ALA A 170 -7.53 -10.21 28.90
N GLY A 171 -7.13 -9.74 27.72
CA GLY A 171 -8.06 -9.50 26.62
C GLY A 171 -7.37 -9.34 25.27
N ILE A 172 -8.18 -9.42 24.23
CA ILE A 172 -7.77 -9.18 22.85
C ILE A 172 -8.59 -8.01 22.31
N TYR A 173 -7.92 -6.90 22.00
CA TYR A 173 -8.59 -5.70 21.48
C TYR A 173 -8.55 -5.63 19.95
N GLU A 174 -9.53 -4.91 19.39
CA GLU A 174 -9.62 -4.62 17.96
C GLU A 174 -10.24 -3.25 17.71
N GLY A 175 -9.99 -2.69 16.52
CA GLY A 175 -10.59 -1.43 16.06
C GLY A 175 -9.70 -0.22 16.24
N THR A 176 -8.45 -0.39 16.67
CA THR A 176 -7.45 0.68 16.60
C THR A 176 -6.81 0.73 15.20
N VAL A 177 -6.12 1.82 14.91
CA VAL A 177 -5.33 1.95 13.67
C VAL A 177 -4.28 0.84 13.56
N ASP A 178 -3.77 0.36 14.70
CA ASP A 178 -2.71 -0.64 14.75
C ASP A 178 -3.01 -1.72 15.80
N ASP A 179 -3.81 -2.73 15.41
CA ASP A 179 -4.15 -3.87 16.25
C ASP A 179 -3.03 -4.92 16.35
N ARG A 180 -1.75 -4.49 16.30
CA ARG A 180 -0.56 -5.36 16.43
C ARG A 180 0.13 -5.22 17.77
N ASN A 181 -0.17 -4.17 18.51
CA ASN A 181 0.57 -3.82 19.71
C ASN A 181 0.08 -4.65 20.92
N MET A 182 0.96 -4.81 21.87
CA MET A 182 0.62 -5.26 23.21
C MET A 182 0.65 -4.06 24.15
N LEU A 183 -0.38 -3.94 24.98
CA LEU A 183 -0.45 -2.90 26.01
C LEU A 183 -0.45 -3.54 27.39
N PHE A 184 0.29 -2.94 28.34
CA PHE A 184 0.40 -3.45 29.71
C PHE A 184 0.59 -2.27 30.69
N HIS A 185 0.63 -2.56 32.00
CA HIS A 185 0.68 -1.53 33.03
C HIS A 185 2.03 -0.84 33.16
N GLN A 186 2.04 0.50 33.16
CA GLN A 186 3.25 1.29 33.41
C GLN A 186 3.82 1.02 34.82
N GLU A 187 2.96 0.86 35.81
CA GLU A 187 3.36 0.56 37.19
C GLU A 187 4.15 -0.76 37.30
N TYR A 188 3.78 -1.77 36.48
CA TYR A 188 4.50 -3.04 36.45
C TYR A 188 5.91 -2.89 35.89
N LEU A 189 6.07 -2.07 34.83
CA LEU A 189 7.39 -1.76 34.28
C LEU A 189 8.24 -0.96 35.26
N ASP A 190 7.67 0.07 35.90
CA ASP A 190 8.38 0.95 36.82
C ASP A 190 8.95 0.18 38.03
N GLU A 191 8.14 -0.71 38.62
CA GLU A 191 8.60 -1.51 39.75
C GLU A 191 9.67 -2.54 39.34
N ALA A 192 9.45 -3.24 38.24
CA ALA A 192 10.38 -4.27 37.79
C ALA A 192 11.73 -3.69 37.35
N SER A 193 11.71 -2.51 36.73
CA SER A 193 12.94 -1.85 36.26
C SER A 193 13.68 -1.07 37.33
N GLY A 194 13.05 -0.89 38.51
CA GLY A 194 13.63 -0.04 39.57
C GLY A 194 13.83 1.42 39.16
N ASN A 195 13.11 1.88 38.14
CA ASN A 195 13.27 3.23 37.55
C ASN A 195 11.93 4.00 37.53
N PRO A 196 11.26 4.17 38.68
CA PRO A 196 10.01 4.90 38.75
C PRO A 196 10.26 6.39 38.45
N GLY A 197 9.33 6.97 37.70
CA GLY A 197 9.32 8.40 37.42
C GLY A 197 9.81 8.81 36.04
N TRP A 198 10.01 7.87 35.14
CA TRP A 198 10.32 8.14 33.74
C TRP A 198 9.32 7.45 32.80
N VAL A 199 8.93 8.13 31.73
CA VAL A 199 8.02 7.62 30.70
C VAL A 199 8.60 7.86 29.31
N GLY A 200 8.25 7.03 28.36
CA GLY A 200 8.72 7.19 26.98
C GLY A 200 8.13 8.43 26.34
N MET A 201 6.83 8.59 26.40
CA MET A 201 6.07 9.72 25.88
C MET A 201 4.70 9.81 26.55
N TRP A 202 3.98 10.89 26.30
CA TRP A 202 2.60 11.05 26.74
C TRP A 202 1.66 10.97 25.55
N TRP A 203 0.61 10.17 25.66
CA TRP A 203 -0.54 10.25 24.80
C TRP A 203 -1.65 10.96 25.53
N LEU A 204 -2.25 11.92 24.88
CA LEU A 204 -3.39 12.65 25.44
C LEU A 204 -4.51 12.76 24.44
N ARG A 205 -5.72 12.92 24.96
CA ARG A 205 -6.93 13.20 24.19
C ARG A 205 -7.37 14.64 24.46
N VAL A 206 -7.68 15.36 23.39
CA VAL A 206 -8.31 16.68 23.48
C VAL A 206 -9.83 16.55 23.53
N ALA A 207 -10.50 17.55 24.09
CA ALA A 207 -11.95 17.55 24.23
C ALA A 207 -12.66 17.72 22.88
N SER A 208 -12.08 18.52 21.97
CA SER A 208 -12.59 18.77 20.62
C SER A 208 -11.44 18.82 19.61
N PRO A 209 -11.67 18.46 18.33
CA PRO A 209 -10.68 18.66 17.28
C PRO A 209 -10.24 20.11 17.12
N ASP A 210 -11.13 21.07 17.39
CA ASP A 210 -10.85 22.52 17.31
C ASP A 210 -9.87 22.98 18.41
N ASP A 211 -9.78 22.26 19.52
CA ASP A 211 -8.84 22.53 20.61
C ASP A 211 -7.40 22.07 20.28
N MET A 212 -7.24 21.19 19.32
CA MET A 212 -5.97 20.55 18.99
C MET A 212 -4.81 21.55 18.77
N PRO A 213 -4.93 22.57 17.90
CA PRO A 213 -3.83 23.53 17.67
C PRO A 213 -3.47 24.32 18.93
N ARG A 214 -4.50 24.70 19.72
CA ARG A 214 -4.31 25.45 20.97
C ARG A 214 -3.59 24.60 22.02
N VAL A 215 -4.03 23.36 22.23
CA VAL A 215 -3.41 22.44 23.21
C VAL A 215 -1.98 22.12 22.82
N VAL A 216 -1.71 21.82 21.55
CA VAL A 216 -0.36 21.55 21.03
C VAL A 216 0.56 22.75 21.28
N THR A 217 0.10 23.98 20.98
CA THR A 217 0.86 25.21 21.20
C THR A 217 1.09 25.45 22.69
N ALA A 218 0.08 25.27 23.53
CA ALA A 218 0.17 25.46 24.98
C ALA A 218 1.18 24.52 25.62
N ILE A 219 1.17 23.22 25.22
CA ILE A 219 2.16 22.25 25.73
C ILE A 219 3.58 22.65 25.30
N ASN A 220 3.78 22.90 24.01
CA ASN A 220 5.11 23.29 23.50
C ASN A 220 5.65 24.55 24.21
N THR A 221 4.80 25.55 24.46
CA THR A 221 5.17 26.77 25.19
C THR A 221 5.44 26.48 26.66
N ALA A 222 4.59 25.67 27.30
CA ALA A 222 4.75 25.35 28.72
C ALA A 222 6.06 24.66 29.06
N PHE A 223 6.59 23.84 28.15
CA PHE A 223 7.84 23.10 28.36
C PHE A 223 9.03 23.68 27.59
N ALA A 224 8.88 24.82 26.90
CA ALA A 224 9.99 25.52 26.27
C ALA A 224 11.02 25.96 27.32
N ASN A 225 12.30 25.84 27.00
CA ASN A 225 13.43 26.21 27.84
C ASN A 225 13.44 25.50 29.21
N THR A 226 12.82 24.33 29.32
CA THR A 226 12.91 23.47 30.50
C THR A 226 14.02 22.44 30.33
N SER A 227 14.48 21.81 31.44
CA SER A 227 15.47 20.73 31.40
C SER A 227 15.01 19.48 30.64
N ALA A 228 13.69 19.36 30.39
CA ALA A 228 13.08 18.26 29.64
C ALA A 228 12.07 18.84 28.67
N GLU A 229 12.56 19.52 27.63
CA GLU A 229 11.72 20.06 26.56
C GLU A 229 10.95 18.95 25.83
N VAL A 230 9.70 19.24 25.52
CA VAL A 230 8.83 18.34 24.77
C VAL A 230 8.49 18.88 23.38
N ARG A 231 8.09 17.98 22.52
CA ARG A 231 7.43 18.27 21.26
C ARG A 231 6.05 17.61 21.28
N ALA A 232 5.03 18.45 21.37
CA ALA A 232 3.65 18.05 21.21
C ALA A 232 3.26 18.20 19.74
N GLU A 233 2.62 17.18 19.20
CA GLU A 233 2.14 17.15 17.81
C GLU A 233 0.91 16.24 17.73
N SER A 234 0.00 16.50 16.75
CA SER A 234 -1.13 15.60 16.54
C SER A 234 -0.63 14.18 16.20
N GLU A 235 -1.42 13.16 16.52
CA GLU A 235 -1.07 11.77 16.18
C GLU A 235 -0.71 11.61 14.69
N ARG A 236 -1.49 12.25 13.81
CA ARG A 236 -1.21 12.26 12.38
C ARG A 236 0.16 12.86 12.03
N ALA A 237 0.52 13.99 12.67
CA ALA A 237 1.82 14.61 12.46
C ALA A 237 2.95 13.75 13.01
N PHE A 238 2.74 13.11 14.16
CA PHE A 238 3.68 12.17 14.76
C PHE A 238 3.95 10.96 13.85
N GLN A 239 2.88 10.33 13.32
CA GLN A 239 3.00 9.20 12.40
C GLN A 239 3.72 9.59 11.10
N LEU A 240 3.41 10.76 10.54
CA LEU A 240 4.11 11.28 9.35
C LEU A 240 5.58 11.59 9.66
N GLY A 241 5.88 12.13 10.85
CA GLY A 241 7.23 12.36 11.33
C GLY A 241 8.04 11.08 11.45
N PHE A 242 7.43 10.02 11.99
CA PHE A 242 8.05 8.70 12.09
C PHE A 242 8.34 8.10 10.70
N LEU A 243 7.39 8.18 9.78
CA LEU A 243 7.59 7.73 8.41
C LEU A 243 8.71 8.51 7.70
N SER A 244 8.88 9.79 8.00
CA SER A 244 9.96 10.60 7.41
C SER A 244 11.36 10.16 7.86
N MET A 245 11.48 9.48 9.00
CA MET A 245 12.75 8.90 9.47
C MET A 245 13.20 7.71 8.60
N LEU A 246 12.28 7.04 7.91
CA LEU A 246 12.59 5.98 6.94
C LEU A 246 13.22 6.50 5.65
N GLY A 247 13.51 7.80 5.57
CA GLY A 247 14.04 8.46 4.38
C GLY A 247 12.95 9.01 3.47
N ASN A 248 13.35 9.54 2.33
CA ASN A 248 12.41 10.16 1.40
C ASN A 248 11.75 9.10 0.49
N VAL A 249 10.98 8.19 1.11
CA VAL A 249 10.26 7.09 0.42
C VAL A 249 9.39 7.60 -0.71
N ARG A 250 8.83 8.82 -0.57
CA ARG A 250 8.04 9.46 -1.64
C ARG A 250 8.88 9.72 -2.89
N VAL A 251 10.09 10.23 -2.73
CA VAL A 251 10.99 10.47 -3.86
C VAL A 251 11.47 9.15 -4.45
N LEU A 252 11.80 8.17 -3.61
CA LEU A 252 12.20 6.85 -4.07
C LEU A 252 11.11 6.18 -4.93
N ILE A 253 9.89 6.05 -4.41
CA ILE A 253 8.78 5.44 -5.15
C ILE A 253 8.38 6.29 -6.35
N GLY A 254 8.40 7.62 -6.22
CA GLY A 254 8.15 8.53 -7.32
C GLY A 254 9.14 8.37 -8.47
N SER A 255 10.43 8.23 -8.17
CA SER A 255 11.46 8.01 -9.19
C SER A 255 11.31 6.64 -9.87
N ILE A 256 11.03 5.58 -9.11
CA ILE A 256 10.76 4.25 -9.67
C ILE A 256 9.53 4.32 -10.59
N SER A 257 8.45 4.97 -10.16
CA SER A 257 7.24 5.14 -10.97
C SER A 257 7.52 5.91 -12.27
N ALA A 258 8.36 6.96 -12.21
CA ALA A 258 8.76 7.71 -13.40
C ALA A 258 9.55 6.86 -14.40
N VAL A 259 10.49 6.03 -13.90
CA VAL A 259 11.25 5.08 -14.74
C VAL A 259 10.31 4.05 -15.38
N VAL A 260 9.34 3.52 -14.65
CA VAL A 260 8.33 2.58 -15.16
C VAL A 260 7.51 3.22 -16.28
N VAL A 261 7.02 4.44 -16.08
CA VAL A 261 6.25 5.19 -17.10
C VAL A 261 7.13 5.48 -18.32
N PHE A 262 8.38 5.91 -18.12
CA PHE A 262 9.33 6.17 -19.21
C PHE A 262 9.60 4.91 -20.03
N THR A 263 9.90 3.79 -19.38
CA THR A 263 10.12 2.50 -20.07
C THR A 263 8.87 2.07 -20.83
N LEU A 264 7.69 2.27 -20.27
CA LEU A 264 6.41 1.95 -20.90
C LEU A 264 6.19 2.79 -22.18
N VAL A 265 6.54 4.09 -22.14
CA VAL A 265 6.48 4.97 -23.33
C VAL A 265 7.39 4.41 -24.44
N LEU A 266 8.62 4.05 -24.12
CA LEU A 266 9.59 3.52 -25.10
C LEU A 266 9.12 2.20 -25.72
N VAL A 267 8.66 1.26 -24.88
CA VAL A 267 8.16 -0.04 -25.37
C VAL A 267 6.91 0.15 -26.23
N SER A 268 5.98 0.98 -25.79
CA SER A 268 4.74 1.25 -26.56
C SER A 268 5.05 1.97 -27.89
N ALA A 269 5.96 2.94 -27.89
CA ALA A 269 6.37 3.63 -29.12
C ALA A 269 7.05 2.68 -30.12
N SER A 270 7.94 1.81 -29.63
CA SER A 270 8.61 0.79 -30.46
C SER A 270 7.60 -0.20 -31.05
N THR A 271 6.70 -0.72 -30.23
CA THR A 271 5.67 -1.67 -30.66
C THR A 271 4.71 -1.03 -31.67
N MET A 272 4.31 0.23 -31.45
CA MET A 272 3.44 0.95 -32.37
C MET A 272 4.16 1.28 -33.69
N SER A 273 5.44 1.67 -33.64
CA SER A 273 6.24 1.92 -34.84
C SER A 273 6.33 0.66 -35.71
N MET A 274 6.59 -0.50 -35.11
CA MET A 274 6.60 -1.79 -35.82
C MET A 274 5.21 -2.11 -36.42
N ALA A 275 4.16 -1.90 -35.64
CA ALA A 275 2.79 -2.11 -36.07
C ALA A 275 2.40 -1.30 -37.31
N ILE A 276 2.85 -0.05 -37.38
CA ILE A 276 2.56 0.85 -38.49
C ILE A 276 3.38 0.47 -39.71
N ARG A 277 4.67 0.09 -39.58
CA ARG A 277 5.51 -0.38 -40.67
C ARG A 277 4.91 -1.62 -41.38
N GLU A 278 4.40 -2.58 -40.61
CA GLU A 278 3.74 -3.78 -41.17
C GLU A 278 2.48 -3.45 -41.99
N ARG A 279 1.87 -2.27 -41.76
CA ARG A 279 0.62 -1.84 -42.40
C ARG A 279 0.80 -0.69 -43.40
N PHE A 280 2.03 -0.35 -43.76
CA PHE A 280 2.27 0.75 -44.67
C PHE A 280 1.49 0.63 -45.97
N ARG A 281 1.40 -0.58 -46.54
CA ARG A 281 0.64 -0.84 -47.76
C ARG A 281 -0.87 -0.56 -47.59
N GLU A 282 -1.44 -0.98 -46.47
CA GLU A 282 -2.88 -0.75 -46.17
C GLU A 282 -3.17 0.75 -46.01
N LEU A 283 -2.29 1.45 -45.27
CA LEU A 283 -2.42 2.89 -45.09
C LEU A 283 -2.23 3.65 -46.43
N ALA A 284 -1.35 3.16 -47.31
CA ALA A 284 -1.19 3.72 -48.67
C ALA A 284 -2.47 3.51 -49.51
N ILE A 285 -3.12 2.33 -49.43
CA ILE A 285 -4.38 2.07 -50.13
C ILE A 285 -5.50 2.98 -49.58
N LEU A 286 -5.62 3.13 -48.27
CA LEU A 286 -6.63 4.04 -47.68
C LEU A 286 -6.39 5.48 -48.15
N LYS A 287 -5.12 5.90 -48.29
CA LYS A 287 -4.77 7.22 -48.80
C LYS A 287 -5.07 7.37 -50.29
N ALA A 288 -4.89 6.32 -51.08
CA ALA A 288 -5.30 6.28 -52.50
C ALA A 288 -6.81 6.33 -52.67
N LEU A 289 -7.60 5.78 -51.75
CA LEU A 289 -9.05 5.86 -51.66
C LEU A 289 -9.60 7.22 -51.21
N GLY A 290 -8.71 8.20 -50.94
CA GLY A 290 -9.10 9.57 -50.64
C GLY A 290 -9.10 9.93 -49.14
N PHE A 291 -8.66 9.05 -48.24
CA PHE A 291 -8.57 9.38 -46.83
C PHE A 291 -7.55 10.51 -46.61
N ARG A 292 -7.94 11.52 -45.82
CA ARG A 292 -7.10 12.68 -45.52
C ARG A 292 -6.00 12.31 -44.52
N ARG A 293 -4.89 13.04 -44.52
CA ARG A 293 -3.78 12.84 -43.58
C ARG A 293 -4.23 12.90 -42.11
N ARG A 294 -5.19 13.78 -41.80
CA ARG A 294 -5.76 13.91 -40.44
C ARG A 294 -6.57 12.68 -40.04
N GLU A 295 -7.29 12.08 -40.95
CA GLU A 295 -8.12 10.88 -40.68
C GLU A 295 -7.22 9.69 -40.38
N LEU A 296 -6.16 9.49 -41.16
CA LEU A 296 -5.16 8.45 -40.89
C LEU A 296 -4.43 8.66 -39.56
N PHE A 297 -4.07 9.93 -39.26
CA PHE A 297 -3.46 10.26 -37.96
C PHE A 297 -4.38 9.93 -36.78
N VAL A 298 -5.62 10.39 -36.83
CA VAL A 298 -6.63 10.12 -35.79
C VAL A 298 -6.92 8.61 -35.66
N PHE A 299 -6.97 7.90 -36.79
CA PHE A 299 -7.18 6.45 -36.79
C PHE A 299 -6.07 5.71 -36.01
N ILE A 300 -4.79 6.03 -36.28
CA ILE A 300 -3.65 5.41 -35.61
C ILE A 300 -3.65 5.79 -34.11
N LEU A 301 -3.93 7.06 -33.81
CA LEU A 301 -4.01 7.54 -32.42
C LEU A 301 -5.11 6.80 -31.64
N ALA A 302 -6.29 6.68 -32.23
CA ALA A 302 -7.42 5.98 -31.60
C ALA A 302 -7.13 4.48 -31.38
N GLU A 303 -6.46 3.82 -32.32
CA GLU A 303 -6.02 2.44 -32.17
C GLU A 303 -5.06 2.29 -30.99
N SER A 304 -4.05 3.18 -30.89
CA SER A 304 -3.07 3.17 -29.79
C SER A 304 -3.71 3.42 -28.43
N VAL A 305 -4.53 4.46 -28.31
CA VAL A 305 -5.26 4.78 -27.09
C VAL A 305 -6.19 3.62 -26.70
N GLY A 306 -6.87 3.00 -27.66
CA GLY A 306 -7.73 1.84 -27.43
C GLY A 306 -6.95 0.65 -26.84
N LEU A 307 -5.76 0.34 -27.34
CA LEU A 307 -4.90 -0.72 -26.80
C LEU A 307 -4.39 -0.38 -25.39
N CYS A 308 -4.03 0.89 -25.13
CA CYS A 308 -3.60 1.33 -23.80
C CYS A 308 -4.75 1.29 -22.78
N LEU A 309 -5.96 1.68 -23.18
CA LEU A 309 -7.15 1.56 -22.32
C LEU A 309 -7.53 0.11 -22.05
N ALA A 310 -7.43 -0.79 -23.04
CA ALA A 310 -7.60 -2.21 -22.81
C ALA A 310 -6.55 -2.76 -21.83
N GLY A 311 -5.29 -2.31 -21.94
CA GLY A 311 -4.22 -2.62 -21.00
C GLY A 311 -4.50 -2.08 -19.59
N LEU A 312 -5.09 -0.88 -19.50
CA LEU A 312 -5.50 -0.28 -18.22
C LEU A 312 -6.56 -1.14 -17.52
N VAL A 313 -7.60 -1.54 -18.23
CA VAL A 313 -8.68 -2.38 -17.67
C VAL A 313 -8.12 -3.67 -17.08
N VAL A 314 -7.21 -4.33 -17.79
CA VAL A 314 -6.57 -5.57 -17.32
C VAL A 314 -5.57 -5.30 -16.20
N GLY A 315 -4.71 -4.30 -16.34
CA GLY A 315 -3.66 -3.99 -15.37
C GLY A 315 -4.20 -3.41 -14.07
N ALA A 316 -5.01 -2.35 -14.15
CA ALA A 316 -5.62 -1.73 -12.98
C ALA A 316 -6.69 -2.62 -12.34
N GLY A 317 -7.46 -3.37 -13.15
CA GLY A 317 -8.41 -4.38 -12.68
C GLY A 317 -7.71 -5.51 -11.93
N GLY A 318 -6.57 -5.97 -12.43
CA GLY A 318 -5.73 -6.97 -11.75
C GLY A 318 -5.17 -6.44 -10.42
N ALA A 319 -4.70 -5.20 -10.37
CA ALA A 319 -4.26 -4.56 -9.13
C ALA A 319 -5.41 -4.40 -8.13
N TRP A 320 -6.57 -3.96 -8.61
CA TRP A 320 -7.77 -3.83 -7.76
C TRP A 320 -8.17 -5.18 -7.16
N LEU A 321 -8.22 -6.24 -7.96
CA LEU A 321 -8.52 -7.60 -7.48
C LEU A 321 -7.48 -8.09 -6.46
N LEU A 322 -6.19 -7.82 -6.70
CA LEU A 322 -5.12 -8.22 -5.79
C LEU A 322 -5.25 -7.54 -4.43
N PHE A 323 -5.49 -6.23 -4.41
CA PHE A 323 -5.49 -5.46 -3.18
C PHE A 323 -6.81 -5.52 -2.40
N THR A 324 -7.96 -5.66 -3.10
CA THR A 324 -9.28 -5.70 -2.43
C THR A 324 -9.77 -7.11 -2.13
N HIS A 325 -9.42 -8.09 -2.97
CA HIS A 325 -9.90 -9.46 -2.89
C HIS A 325 -8.75 -10.44 -3.11
N GLY A 326 -7.84 -10.57 -2.13
CA GLY A 326 -6.65 -11.41 -2.24
C GLY A 326 -6.94 -12.83 -2.78
N TYR A 327 -8.02 -13.50 -2.35
CA TYR A 327 -8.47 -14.77 -2.94
C TYR A 327 -8.94 -14.63 -4.38
N GLY A 328 -9.64 -13.53 -4.71
CA GLY A 328 -10.12 -13.27 -6.05
C GLY A 328 -8.99 -13.13 -7.07
N ALA A 329 -7.89 -12.49 -6.67
CA ALA A 329 -6.69 -12.40 -7.51
C ALA A 329 -6.05 -13.78 -7.74
N GLY A 330 -5.97 -14.61 -6.70
CA GLY A 330 -5.48 -15.98 -6.81
C GLY A 330 -6.34 -16.82 -7.77
N LEU A 331 -7.65 -16.75 -7.65
CA LEU A 331 -8.60 -17.43 -8.55
C LEU A 331 -8.50 -16.91 -9.98
N ALA A 332 -8.37 -15.60 -10.20
CA ALA A 332 -8.19 -15.00 -11.51
C ALA A 332 -6.88 -15.47 -12.19
N LEU A 333 -5.78 -15.55 -11.43
CA LEU A 333 -4.50 -16.08 -11.92
C LEU A 333 -4.59 -17.58 -12.25
N LEU A 334 -5.29 -18.37 -11.42
CA LEU A 334 -5.52 -19.80 -11.65
C LEU A 334 -6.39 -20.04 -12.89
N SER A 335 -7.44 -19.23 -13.09
CA SER A 335 -8.26 -19.32 -14.30
C SER A 335 -7.47 -18.96 -15.55
N GLY A 336 -6.62 -17.91 -15.49
CA GLY A 336 -5.68 -17.56 -16.56
C GLY A 336 -4.68 -18.67 -16.85
N ALA A 337 -4.16 -19.33 -15.82
CA ALA A 337 -3.30 -20.50 -15.94
C ALA A 337 -4.01 -21.67 -16.65
N GLY A 338 -5.27 -21.93 -16.28
CA GLY A 338 -6.08 -22.97 -16.92
C GLY A 338 -6.33 -22.70 -18.40
N VAL A 339 -6.63 -21.45 -18.77
CA VAL A 339 -6.78 -21.03 -20.18
C VAL A 339 -5.45 -21.19 -20.94
N ALA A 340 -4.33 -20.72 -20.38
CA ALA A 340 -3.00 -20.86 -21.01
C ALA A 340 -2.61 -22.33 -21.18
N LEU A 341 -2.90 -23.19 -20.22
CA LEU A 341 -2.69 -24.62 -20.29
C LEU A 341 -3.57 -25.26 -21.38
N GLY A 342 -4.85 -24.90 -21.43
CA GLY A 342 -5.76 -25.35 -22.48
C GLY A 342 -5.29 -24.99 -23.89
N VAL A 343 -4.80 -23.75 -24.08
CA VAL A 343 -4.21 -23.32 -25.36
C VAL A 343 -2.89 -24.06 -25.65
N ALA A 344 -2.08 -24.35 -24.64
CA ALA A 344 -0.85 -25.14 -24.82
C ALA A 344 -1.17 -26.56 -25.27
N LEU A 345 -2.12 -27.22 -24.63
CA LEU A 345 -2.57 -28.58 -24.98
C LEU A 345 -3.19 -28.62 -26.39
N TRP A 346 -3.99 -27.61 -26.75
CA TRP A 346 -4.55 -27.47 -28.08
C TRP A 346 -3.45 -27.31 -29.15
N ASN A 347 -2.41 -26.51 -28.89
CA ASN A 347 -1.27 -26.35 -29.78
C ASN A 347 -0.44 -27.64 -29.91
N LEU A 348 -0.29 -28.41 -28.82
CA LEU A 348 0.32 -29.74 -28.87
C LEU A 348 -0.46 -30.71 -29.76
N PHE A 349 -1.79 -30.73 -29.61
CA PHE A 349 -2.67 -31.55 -30.44
C PHE A 349 -2.56 -31.18 -31.92
N GLN A 350 -2.38 -29.88 -32.25
CA GLN A 350 -2.14 -29.41 -33.63
C GLN A 350 -0.68 -29.56 -34.10
N LYS A 351 0.19 -30.26 -33.34
CA LYS A 351 1.63 -30.41 -33.62
C LYS A 351 2.40 -29.11 -33.76
N ARG A 352 1.94 -28.03 -33.11
CA ARG A 352 2.58 -26.70 -33.10
C ARG A 352 3.49 -26.57 -31.88
N PHE A 353 4.56 -27.35 -31.82
CA PHE A 353 5.42 -27.50 -30.64
C PHE A 353 6.04 -26.16 -30.15
N SER A 354 6.44 -25.26 -31.05
CA SER A 354 7.02 -23.98 -30.67
C SER A 354 6.05 -23.06 -29.90
N GLN A 355 4.75 -23.16 -30.20
CA GLN A 355 3.72 -22.36 -29.52
C GLN A 355 3.29 -22.99 -28.20
N ALA A 356 3.28 -24.30 -28.11
CA ALA A 356 3.03 -25.01 -26.86
C ALA A 356 4.18 -24.77 -25.87
N ALA A 357 5.44 -24.81 -26.33
CA ALA A 357 6.62 -24.53 -25.50
C ALA A 357 6.63 -23.13 -24.89
N MET A 358 5.98 -22.14 -25.52
CA MET A 358 5.85 -20.79 -24.98
C MET A 358 4.70 -20.67 -23.95
N ASN A 359 3.60 -21.39 -24.14
CA ASN A 359 2.43 -21.28 -23.26
C ASN A 359 2.56 -22.11 -21.98
N LEU A 360 3.32 -23.21 -21.97
CA LEU A 360 3.53 -24.05 -20.79
C LEU A 360 4.23 -23.30 -19.63
N PRO A 361 5.36 -22.59 -19.83
CA PRO A 361 5.96 -21.81 -18.76
C PRO A 361 5.05 -20.69 -18.23
N VAL A 362 4.28 -20.03 -19.12
CA VAL A 362 3.33 -18.98 -18.74
C VAL A 362 2.21 -19.57 -17.87
N SER A 363 1.66 -20.73 -18.23
CA SER A 363 0.64 -21.38 -17.41
C SER A 363 1.20 -21.82 -16.05
N GLY A 364 2.42 -22.33 -16.01
CA GLY A 364 3.11 -22.71 -14.77
C GLY A 364 3.35 -21.52 -13.84
N LEU A 365 3.81 -20.40 -14.40
CA LEU A 365 4.03 -19.17 -13.63
C LEU A 365 2.72 -18.59 -13.10
N LEU A 366 1.67 -18.51 -13.92
CA LEU A 366 0.35 -18.06 -13.48
C LEU A 366 -0.26 -18.98 -12.43
N ALA A 367 -0.10 -20.30 -12.57
CA ALA A 367 -0.55 -21.26 -11.58
C ALA A 367 0.21 -21.11 -10.25
N GLY A 368 1.53 -20.97 -10.30
CA GLY A 368 2.36 -20.76 -9.12
C GLY A 368 1.99 -19.48 -8.37
N LEU A 369 1.86 -18.35 -9.08
CA LEU A 369 1.42 -17.08 -8.51
C LEU A 369 -0.03 -17.15 -7.99
N GLY A 370 -0.92 -17.87 -8.68
CA GLY A 370 -2.30 -18.03 -8.26
C GLY A 370 -2.44 -18.86 -6.98
N ILE A 371 -1.72 -19.97 -6.87
CA ILE A 371 -1.66 -20.81 -5.66
C ILE A 371 -1.06 -20.00 -4.50
N TRP A 372 0.02 -19.27 -4.76
CA TRP A 372 0.64 -18.42 -3.77
C TRP A 372 -0.31 -17.33 -3.26
N ALA A 373 -1.01 -16.61 -4.15
CA ALA A 373 -2.00 -15.59 -3.80
C ALA A 373 -3.20 -16.18 -3.02
N CYS A 374 -3.66 -17.40 -3.36
CA CYS A 374 -4.70 -18.09 -2.61
C CYS A 374 -4.26 -18.51 -1.20
N ARG A 375 -2.98 -18.87 -1.03
CA ARG A 375 -2.42 -19.22 0.29
C ARG A 375 -2.18 -17.99 1.17
N HIS A 376 -2.02 -16.81 0.56
CA HIS A 376 -1.76 -15.55 1.24
C HIS A 376 -2.84 -14.51 0.89
N PRO A 377 -4.09 -14.72 1.32
CA PRO A 377 -5.23 -13.90 0.89
C PRO A 377 -5.18 -12.47 1.43
N ASN A 378 -4.41 -12.22 2.48
CA ASN A 378 -4.25 -10.91 3.09
C ASN A 378 -2.80 -10.46 2.99
N ILE A 379 -2.53 -9.51 2.09
CA ILE A 379 -1.22 -8.85 1.96
C ILE A 379 -0.83 -8.16 3.28
N SER A 380 -1.80 -7.65 4.04
CA SER A 380 -1.61 -7.14 5.39
C SER A 380 -0.97 -8.17 6.34
N LYS A 381 -1.37 -9.45 6.26
CA LYS A 381 -0.76 -10.53 7.06
C LYS A 381 0.67 -10.87 6.60
N MET A 382 0.97 -10.73 5.30
CA MET A 382 2.32 -10.96 4.76
C MET A 382 3.33 -9.89 5.19
N THR A 383 2.88 -8.66 5.30
CA THR A 383 3.72 -7.53 5.72
C THR A 383 3.83 -7.41 7.24
N ASN A 384 3.46 -8.45 7.99
CA ASN A 384 3.36 -8.43 9.45
C ASN A 384 2.48 -7.28 9.96
N GLY A 385 1.48 -6.88 9.16
CA GLY A 385 0.61 -5.75 9.46
C GLY A 385 1.28 -4.38 9.30
N PHE A 386 2.46 -4.28 8.71
CA PHE A 386 3.13 -3.00 8.48
C PHE A 386 2.30 -2.08 7.58
N PHE A 387 1.50 -2.69 6.69
CA PHE A 387 0.53 -2.00 5.83
C PHE A 387 -0.89 -2.45 6.22
N ILE A 388 -1.72 -1.50 6.62
CA ILE A 388 -3.02 -1.78 7.24
C ILE A 388 -4.12 -1.89 6.20
N THR A 389 -4.12 -1.03 5.18
CA THR A 389 -5.19 -0.98 4.17
C THR A 389 -4.64 -0.69 2.78
N PHE A 390 -4.48 -1.74 1.97
CA PHE A 390 -4.18 -1.55 0.55
C PHE A 390 -5.48 -1.34 -0.22
N GLU A 391 -5.90 -0.08 -0.38
CA GLU A 391 -7.08 0.25 -1.18
C GLU A 391 -6.71 0.95 -2.49
N VAL A 392 -7.22 0.40 -3.60
CA VAL A 392 -7.16 1.08 -4.89
C VAL A 392 -8.27 2.14 -4.95
N THR A 393 -7.91 3.38 -4.65
CA THR A 393 -8.89 4.48 -4.65
C THR A 393 -9.26 4.95 -6.06
N PRO A 394 -10.44 5.56 -6.25
CA PRO A 394 -10.82 6.18 -7.52
C PRO A 394 -9.81 7.22 -8.03
N LYS A 395 -9.11 7.92 -7.14
CA LYS A 395 -8.05 8.87 -7.49
C LYS A 395 -6.86 8.18 -8.16
N ILE A 396 -6.44 7.01 -7.65
CA ILE A 396 -5.35 6.21 -8.25
C ILE A 396 -5.78 5.67 -9.61
N LEU A 397 -7.02 5.17 -9.74
CA LEU A 397 -7.56 4.71 -11.01
C LEU A 397 -7.66 5.84 -12.04
N GLY A 398 -8.09 7.03 -11.61
CA GLY A 398 -8.11 8.23 -12.46
C GLY A 398 -6.73 8.64 -12.96
N LEU A 399 -5.73 8.60 -12.07
CA LEU A 399 -4.34 8.90 -12.45
C LEU A 399 -3.80 7.83 -13.42
N ALA A 400 -4.06 6.55 -13.16
CA ALA A 400 -3.67 5.47 -14.07
C ALA A 400 -4.34 5.59 -15.45
N ALA A 401 -5.62 6.00 -15.51
CA ALA A 401 -6.34 6.27 -16.76
C ALA A 401 -5.74 7.46 -17.53
N LEU A 402 -5.36 8.52 -16.82
CA LEU A 402 -4.69 9.68 -17.41
C LEU A 402 -3.32 9.29 -17.99
N VAL A 403 -2.53 8.50 -17.24
CA VAL A 403 -1.24 7.98 -17.70
C VAL A 403 -1.43 7.08 -18.92
N ALA A 404 -2.39 6.14 -18.90
CA ALA A 404 -2.67 5.23 -20.01
C ALA A 404 -3.08 5.99 -21.28
N THR A 405 -3.94 6.99 -21.15
CA THR A 405 -4.39 7.84 -22.27
C THR A 405 -3.24 8.68 -22.81
N GLY A 406 -2.50 9.36 -21.92
CA GLY A 406 -1.33 10.15 -22.30
C GLY A 406 -0.26 9.30 -22.99
N LEU A 407 -0.04 8.09 -22.51
CA LEU A 407 0.88 7.12 -23.08
C LEU A 407 0.46 6.70 -24.49
N GLY A 408 -0.83 6.36 -24.69
CA GLY A 408 -1.38 6.01 -26.01
C GLY A 408 -1.17 7.15 -27.02
N ILE A 409 -1.32 8.39 -26.59
CA ILE A 409 -1.09 9.59 -27.40
C ILE A 409 0.41 9.75 -27.70
N VAL A 410 1.25 9.84 -26.67
CA VAL A 410 2.68 10.13 -26.81
C VAL A 410 3.40 9.05 -27.62
N ALA A 411 3.14 7.78 -27.34
CA ALA A 411 3.75 6.64 -28.02
C ALA A 411 3.37 6.58 -29.52
N SER A 412 2.20 7.10 -29.90
CA SER A 412 1.72 7.03 -31.28
C SER A 412 1.97 8.29 -32.11
N ILE A 413 2.31 9.43 -31.51
CA ILE A 413 2.51 10.70 -32.25
C ILE A 413 3.56 10.56 -33.35
N ALA A 414 4.77 10.12 -33.02
CA ALA A 414 5.86 10.03 -33.99
C ALA A 414 5.54 9.02 -35.12
N PRO A 415 5.12 7.78 -34.84
CA PRO A 415 4.72 6.83 -35.86
C PRO A 415 3.50 7.28 -36.68
N ALA A 416 2.52 7.94 -36.08
CA ALA A 416 1.33 8.44 -36.77
C ALA A 416 1.66 9.59 -37.75
N ILE A 417 2.58 10.50 -37.34
CA ILE A 417 3.07 11.56 -38.22
C ILE A 417 3.84 10.96 -39.44
N ALA A 418 4.70 9.97 -39.17
CA ALA A 418 5.44 9.29 -40.21
C ALA A 418 4.50 8.62 -41.24
N ALA A 419 3.50 7.91 -40.77
CA ALA A 419 2.49 7.27 -41.64
C ALA A 419 1.62 8.28 -42.40
N ALA A 420 1.20 9.38 -41.76
CA ALA A 420 0.39 10.41 -42.40
C ALA A 420 1.16 11.18 -43.49
N ARG A 421 2.49 11.33 -43.34
CA ARG A 421 3.37 12.00 -44.31
C ARG A 421 3.85 11.10 -45.46
N MET A 422 3.74 9.78 -45.33
CA MET A 422 4.15 8.80 -46.33
C MET A 422 3.50 9.06 -47.71
N SER A 423 4.23 8.92 -48.82
CA SER A 423 3.67 9.00 -50.17
C SER A 423 3.00 7.67 -50.56
N VAL A 424 1.94 7.73 -51.37
CA VAL A 424 1.25 6.52 -51.86
C VAL A 424 2.22 5.61 -52.65
N VAL A 425 3.08 6.23 -53.42
CA VAL A 425 4.09 5.52 -54.23
C VAL A 425 5.11 4.79 -53.37
N SER A 426 5.63 5.43 -52.31
CA SER A 426 6.58 4.77 -51.40
C SER A 426 5.94 3.63 -50.59
N GLY A 427 4.66 3.74 -50.26
CA GLY A 427 3.94 2.70 -49.54
C GLY A 427 3.59 1.46 -50.39
N LEU A 428 3.53 1.60 -51.70
CA LEU A 428 3.29 0.51 -52.65
C LEU A 428 4.58 -0.14 -53.16
N LYS A 429 5.74 0.57 -53.14
CA LYS A 429 7.04 0.08 -53.59
C LYS A 429 7.81 -0.79 -52.58
N THR A 430 7.38 -0.96 -51.35
CA THR A 430 8.04 -1.81 -50.33
C THR A 430 7.84 -3.32 -50.59
N LEU A 431 7.97 -3.75 -51.86
CA LEU A 431 7.78 -5.14 -52.30
C LEU A 431 9.02 -5.74 -52.96
N ASP A 432 10.14 -5.02 -52.98
CA ASP A 432 11.44 -5.57 -53.45
C ASP A 432 12.43 -5.69 -52.29
#